data_72ab5174764891594640ade33cf326d9
#
_entry.id   72ab5174764891594640ade33cf326d9
#
_cell.length_a   1.000
_cell.length_b   1.000
_cell.length_c   1.000
_cell.angle_alpha   90.00
_cell.angle_beta   90.00
_cell.angle_gamma   90.00
#
_symmetry.space_group_name_H-M   'P 1'
#
loop_
_entity.id
_entity.type
_entity.pdbx_description
1 polymer ?
#
loop_
_entity_poly.entity_id
_entity_poly.type
_entity_poly.pdbx_seq_one_letter_code
_entity_poly.pdbx_strand_id
1 'polypeptide(L)'
;MIKHIINSVIRKGYWFNNVSFDGCSRLIKYKVFNTDVVNLGSTSAVHAFNYEGMGIKGGNWAMPRNPLLGDYAILRNYSSFLKKKGSIVIISLCPFSAFSGSYDYLDDRFYTILYPTTIPNYCYSHELQVRSRWNNPLLTYP
;
A
#
# COMPACT_ATOMS: atom_id res chain seq x y z
N MET A 1 -6.48 25.41 -14.92
CA MET A 1 -7.22 24.38 -15.67
C MET A 1 -6.29 23.36 -16.33
N ILE A 2 -5.36 23.73 -17.18
CA ILE A 2 -4.42 22.81 -17.88
C ILE A 2 -3.64 21.90 -16.91
N LYS A 3 -3.05 22.46 -15.83
CA LYS A 3 -2.31 21.69 -14.82
C LYS A 3 -3.13 20.56 -14.20
N HIS A 4 -4.42 20.77 -13.93
CA HIS A 4 -5.31 19.73 -13.37
C HIS A 4 -5.58 18.62 -14.37
N ILE A 5 -5.73 18.96 -15.65
CA ILE A 5 -5.92 17.96 -16.71
C ILE A 5 -4.67 17.10 -16.86
N ILE A 6 -3.48 17.73 -16.94
CA ILE A 6 -2.20 17.01 -17.03
C ILE A 6 -2.00 16.09 -15.83
N ASN A 7 -2.20 16.58 -14.60
CA ASN A 7 -2.08 15.77 -13.40
C ASN A 7 -3.06 14.60 -13.39
N SER A 8 -4.28 14.77 -13.89
CA SER A 8 -5.27 13.69 -14.00
C SER A 8 -4.83 12.61 -14.98
N VAL A 9 -4.24 13.00 -16.11
CA VAL A 9 -3.71 12.07 -17.13
C VAL A 9 -2.52 11.29 -16.55
N ILE A 10 -1.57 11.97 -15.90
CA ILE A 10 -0.39 11.34 -15.31
C ILE A 10 -0.80 10.32 -14.24
N ARG A 11 -1.76 10.64 -13.37
CA ARG A 11 -2.26 9.71 -12.34
C ARG A 11 -2.86 8.43 -12.90
N LYS A 12 -3.43 8.46 -14.10
CA LYS A 12 -3.96 7.29 -14.79
C LYS A 12 -2.87 6.49 -15.49
N GLY A 13 -1.69 7.07 -15.66
CA GLY A 13 -0.57 6.45 -16.37
C GLY A 13 0.07 5.31 -15.60
N TYR A 14 0.66 4.37 -16.36
CA TYR A 14 1.37 3.21 -15.82
C TYR A 14 2.50 3.62 -14.88
N TRP A 15 3.28 4.62 -15.23
CA TRP A 15 4.43 5.08 -14.44
C TRP A 15 4.02 5.51 -13.02
N PHE A 16 3.01 6.36 -12.90
CA PHE A 16 2.56 6.84 -11.59
C PHE A 16 2.07 5.70 -10.69
N ASN A 17 1.30 4.79 -11.27
CA ASN A 17 0.67 3.71 -10.51
C ASN A 17 1.63 2.55 -10.18
N ASN A 18 2.66 2.32 -11.00
CA ASN A 18 3.50 1.13 -10.88
C ASN A 18 4.96 1.43 -10.53
N VAL A 19 5.41 2.69 -10.67
CA VAL A 19 6.79 3.08 -10.36
C VAL A 19 6.85 4.02 -9.17
N SER A 20 6.15 5.15 -9.23
CA SER A 20 6.25 6.19 -8.20
C SER A 20 5.58 5.79 -6.88
N PHE A 21 4.38 5.19 -6.97
CA PHE A 21 3.58 4.78 -5.82
C PHE A 21 3.12 3.33 -5.95
N ASP A 22 4.05 2.46 -6.31
CA ASP A 22 3.80 1.04 -6.56
C ASP A 22 3.12 0.33 -5.38
N GLY A 23 2.02 -0.33 -5.68
CA GLY A 23 1.15 -1.03 -4.72
C GLY A 23 0.12 -0.14 -4.00
N CYS A 24 0.38 1.17 -3.82
CA CYS A 24 -0.54 2.06 -3.11
C CYS A 24 -1.85 2.26 -3.84
N SER A 25 -1.80 2.51 -5.15
CA SER A 25 -2.99 2.69 -5.97
C SER A 25 -3.88 1.45 -5.95
N ARG A 26 -3.28 0.27 -5.95
CA ARG A 26 -4.01 -1.00 -5.85
C ARG A 26 -4.70 -1.16 -4.49
N LEU A 27 -3.98 -0.93 -3.38
CA LEU A 27 -4.55 -1.00 -2.05
C LEU A 27 -5.72 -0.01 -1.88
N ILE A 28 -5.59 1.21 -2.41
CA ILE A 28 -6.64 2.22 -2.37
C ILE A 28 -7.84 1.84 -3.25
N LYS A 29 -7.58 1.33 -4.46
CA LYS A 29 -8.62 0.99 -5.44
C LYS A 29 -9.44 -0.23 -5.05
N TYR A 30 -8.81 -1.23 -4.45
CA TYR A 30 -9.43 -2.52 -4.15
C TYR A 30 -9.75 -2.69 -2.65
N LYS A 31 -10.08 -1.62 -1.95
CA LYS A 31 -10.59 -1.71 -0.58
C LYS A 31 -11.90 -2.46 -0.58
N VAL A 32 -11.89 -3.65 -0.02
CA VAL A 32 -13.08 -4.49 0.14
C VAL A 32 -13.43 -4.55 1.63
N PHE A 33 -14.66 -4.18 1.97
CA PHE A 33 -15.17 -4.28 3.34
C PHE A 33 -15.71 -5.68 3.64
N ASN A 34 -15.72 -6.07 4.90
CA ASN A 34 -16.14 -7.39 5.35
C ASN A 34 -15.37 -8.51 4.63
N THR A 35 -14.05 -8.39 4.62
CA THR A 35 -13.16 -9.30 3.92
C THR A 35 -13.05 -10.62 4.65
N ASP A 36 -13.17 -11.73 3.92
CA ASP A 36 -13.00 -13.09 4.45
C ASP A 36 -11.54 -13.44 4.66
N VAL A 37 -10.69 -13.04 3.70
CA VAL A 37 -9.26 -13.33 3.70
C VAL A 37 -8.50 -12.15 3.13
N VAL A 38 -7.36 -11.83 3.76
CA VAL A 38 -6.39 -10.87 3.22
C VAL A 38 -5.00 -11.48 3.26
N ASN A 39 -4.18 -11.13 2.29
CA ASN A 39 -2.76 -11.45 2.35
C ASN A 39 -1.92 -10.16 2.42
N LEU A 40 -0.84 -10.27 3.16
CA LEU A 40 0.21 -9.27 3.33
C LEU A 40 1.54 -9.88 2.89
N GLY A 41 2.54 -9.06 2.72
CA GLY A 41 3.88 -9.48 2.34
C GLY A 41 4.47 -8.62 1.24
N SER A 42 5.63 -9.06 0.74
CA SER A 42 6.40 -8.35 -0.27
C SER A 42 6.01 -8.75 -1.70
N THR A 43 6.90 -8.54 -2.66
CA THR A 43 6.66 -8.75 -4.10
C THR A 43 6.13 -10.15 -4.44
N SER A 44 6.65 -11.20 -3.80
CA SER A 44 6.16 -12.56 -4.02
C SER A 44 4.68 -12.71 -3.65
N ALA A 45 4.25 -12.13 -2.53
CA ALA A 45 2.86 -12.17 -2.09
C ALA A 45 1.93 -11.37 -3.02
N VAL A 46 2.44 -10.29 -3.63
CA VAL A 46 1.68 -9.52 -4.63
C VAL A 46 1.21 -10.40 -5.79
N HIS A 47 2.07 -11.31 -6.23
CA HIS A 47 1.81 -12.14 -7.41
C HIS A 47 1.28 -13.54 -7.08
N ALA A 48 1.45 -14.02 -5.84
CA ALA A 48 1.04 -15.36 -5.45
C ALA A 48 -0.46 -15.48 -5.13
N PHE A 49 -1.12 -14.38 -4.76
CA PHE A 49 -2.51 -14.41 -4.31
C PHE A 49 -3.44 -13.69 -5.28
N ASN A 50 -4.40 -14.45 -5.80
CA ASN A 50 -5.51 -13.92 -6.57
C ASN A 50 -6.81 -14.54 -6.02
N TYR A 51 -7.76 -13.70 -5.64
CA TYR A 51 -9.04 -14.13 -5.07
C TYR A 51 -10.21 -14.03 -6.06
N GLU A 52 -9.92 -13.58 -7.28
CA GLU A 52 -10.93 -13.44 -8.34
C GLU A 52 -11.53 -14.80 -8.70
N GLY A 53 -12.84 -14.86 -8.78
CA GLY A 53 -13.55 -16.11 -9.12
C GLY A 53 -13.65 -17.16 -8.01
N MET A 54 -13.05 -16.93 -6.83
CA MET A 54 -13.04 -17.91 -5.72
C MET A 54 -14.32 -17.93 -4.88
N GLY A 55 -15.28 -17.04 -5.14
CA GLY A 55 -16.52 -16.95 -4.35
C GLY A 55 -16.32 -16.42 -2.91
N ILE A 56 -15.16 -15.93 -2.57
CA ILE A 56 -14.79 -15.33 -1.28
C ILE A 56 -14.43 -13.86 -1.44
N LYS A 57 -14.65 -13.07 -0.42
CA LYS A 57 -14.21 -11.67 -0.38
C LYS A 57 -12.75 -11.60 0.04
N GLY A 58 -11.84 -11.75 -0.91
CA GLY A 58 -10.40 -11.66 -0.69
C GLY A 58 -9.83 -10.27 -0.96
N GLY A 59 -8.76 -9.92 -0.26
CA GLY A 59 -8.02 -8.69 -0.46
C GLY A 59 -6.51 -8.93 -0.52
N ASN A 60 -5.88 -8.60 -1.63
CA ASN A 60 -4.42 -8.63 -1.72
C ASN A 60 -3.84 -7.27 -1.27
N TRP A 61 -3.41 -7.20 -0.02
CA TRP A 61 -2.83 -6.01 0.62
C TRP A 61 -1.31 -6.00 0.58
N ALA A 62 -0.70 -7.01 -0.04
CA ALA A 62 0.74 -7.06 -0.22
C ALA A 62 1.25 -5.92 -1.10
N MET A 63 2.44 -5.42 -0.82
CA MET A 63 3.09 -4.38 -1.61
C MET A 63 4.51 -4.79 -1.99
N PRO A 64 4.98 -4.43 -3.21
CA PRO A 64 6.35 -4.71 -3.60
C PRO A 64 7.34 -4.11 -2.60
N ARG A 65 8.39 -4.85 -2.29
CA ARG A 65 9.45 -4.43 -1.35
C ARG A 65 8.94 -4.00 0.03
N ASN A 66 7.81 -4.57 0.47
CA ASN A 66 7.22 -4.25 1.76
C ASN A 66 7.98 -4.95 2.91
N PRO A 67 8.46 -4.22 3.92
CA PRO A 67 9.01 -4.83 5.12
C PRO A 67 7.90 -5.35 6.05
N LEU A 68 8.23 -6.23 6.97
CA LEU A 68 7.27 -6.75 7.96
C LEU A 68 6.63 -5.64 8.79
N LEU A 69 7.39 -4.59 9.10
CA LEU A 69 6.87 -3.39 9.78
C LEU A 69 5.77 -2.70 8.95
N GLY A 70 5.93 -2.67 7.63
CA GLY A 70 4.93 -2.15 6.71
C GLY A 70 3.67 -3.01 6.68
N ASP A 71 3.81 -4.33 6.66
CA ASP A 71 2.67 -5.26 6.73
C ASP A 71 1.87 -5.07 8.03
N TYR A 72 2.58 -4.93 9.16
CA TYR A 72 1.95 -4.65 10.44
C TYR A 72 1.21 -3.30 10.45
N ALA A 73 1.82 -2.25 9.90
CA ALA A 73 1.20 -0.93 9.82
C ALA A 73 -0.06 -0.95 8.93
N ILE A 74 -0.02 -1.63 7.78
CA ILE A 74 -1.18 -1.83 6.89
C ILE A 74 -2.29 -2.59 7.63
N LEU A 75 -1.97 -3.71 8.26
CA LEU A 75 -2.95 -4.50 9.00
C LEU A 75 -3.61 -3.68 10.11
N ARG A 76 -2.83 -2.96 10.89
CA ARG A 76 -3.31 -2.09 11.96
C ARG A 76 -4.24 -1.00 11.42
N ASN A 77 -3.87 -0.36 10.31
CA ASN A 77 -4.63 0.72 9.69
C ASN A 77 -5.97 0.25 9.09
N TYR A 78 -5.98 -0.96 8.51
CA TYR A 78 -7.12 -1.49 7.77
C TYR A 78 -7.83 -2.64 8.47
N SER A 79 -7.56 -2.89 9.74
CA SER A 79 -8.21 -3.97 10.51
C SER A 79 -9.75 -3.89 10.50
N SER A 80 -10.31 -2.69 10.43
CA SER A 80 -11.76 -2.47 10.35
C SER A 80 -12.40 -2.95 9.03
N PHE A 81 -11.61 -3.27 8.01
CA PHE A 81 -12.10 -3.85 6.76
C PHE A 81 -12.31 -5.37 6.84
N LEU A 82 -11.73 -6.01 7.85
CA LEU A 82 -11.92 -7.43 8.11
C LEU A 82 -13.31 -7.67 8.70
N LYS A 83 -13.86 -8.86 8.50
CA LYS A 83 -15.04 -9.30 9.25
C LYS A 83 -14.73 -9.29 10.75
N LYS A 84 -15.72 -8.97 11.56
CA LYS A 84 -15.57 -8.99 13.03
C LYS A 84 -15.19 -10.37 13.59
N LYS A 85 -15.56 -11.44 12.89
CA LYS A 85 -15.23 -12.82 13.25
C LYS A 85 -14.98 -13.65 11.98
N GLY A 86 -14.01 -14.54 12.06
CA GLY A 86 -13.75 -15.54 11.01
C GLY A 86 -12.96 -15.04 9.79
N SER A 87 -12.33 -13.86 9.85
CA SER A 87 -11.37 -13.47 8.81
C SER A 87 -10.03 -14.16 8.97
N ILE A 88 -9.42 -14.49 7.85
CA ILE A 88 -8.06 -15.06 7.78
C ILE A 88 -7.11 -13.98 7.31
N VAL A 89 -6.00 -13.83 8.04
CA VAL A 89 -4.88 -12.97 7.63
C VAL A 89 -3.68 -13.86 7.30
N ILE A 90 -3.22 -13.80 6.06
CA ILE A 90 -2.06 -14.53 5.58
C ILE A 90 -0.88 -13.55 5.53
N ILE A 91 0.20 -13.84 6.24
CA ILE A 91 1.43 -13.04 6.20
C ILE A 91 2.51 -13.88 5.54
N SER A 92 2.93 -13.45 4.34
CA SER A 92 4.01 -14.10 3.60
C SER A 92 5.36 -13.58 4.08
N LEU A 93 6.07 -14.39 4.85
CA LEU A 93 7.38 -14.06 5.35
C LEU A 93 8.47 -14.55 4.40
N CYS A 94 9.33 -13.63 3.98
CA CYS A 94 10.59 -13.99 3.32
C CYS A 94 11.70 -13.99 4.37
N PRO A 95 12.39 -15.11 4.61
CA PRO A 95 13.42 -15.20 5.65
C PRO A 95 14.52 -14.12 5.52
N PHE A 96 14.87 -13.76 4.28
CA PHE A 96 15.91 -12.78 4.02
C PHE A 96 15.47 -11.33 4.31
N SER A 97 14.20 -11.00 4.14
CA SER A 97 13.69 -9.66 4.43
C SER A 97 13.47 -9.40 5.93
N ALA A 98 13.27 -10.44 6.71
CA ALA A 98 13.11 -10.33 8.16
C ALA A 98 14.42 -9.97 8.88
N PHE A 99 15.56 -10.27 8.28
CA PHE A 99 16.89 -10.04 8.85
C PHE A 99 17.62 -8.82 8.29
N SER A 100 17.02 -8.13 7.33
CA SER A 100 17.61 -6.93 6.74
C SER A 100 17.36 -5.74 7.68
N GLY A 101 18.38 -5.30 8.41
CA GLY A 101 18.30 -4.18 9.36
C GLY A 101 18.15 -2.79 8.72
N SER A 102 17.84 -2.72 7.42
CA SER A 102 17.73 -1.45 6.69
C SER A 102 16.32 -0.87 6.61
N TYR A 103 15.36 -1.38 7.39
CA TYR A 103 13.95 -0.99 7.31
C TYR A 103 13.44 -0.27 8.55
N ASP A 104 14.23 0.65 9.10
CA ASP A 104 13.86 1.40 10.30
C ASP A 104 12.74 2.41 10.08
N TYR A 105 12.41 2.71 8.84
CA TYR A 105 11.30 3.60 8.49
C TYR A 105 10.53 3.10 7.27
N LEU A 106 9.27 3.50 7.19
CA LEU A 106 8.43 3.24 6.03
C LEU A 106 8.70 4.28 4.95
N ASP A 107 8.70 3.83 3.69
CA ASP A 107 8.91 4.73 2.56
C ASP A 107 7.71 5.66 2.29
N ASP A 108 7.88 6.59 1.36
CA ASP A 108 6.90 7.60 0.98
C ASP A 108 5.50 7.05 0.71
N ARG A 109 5.41 5.82 0.20
CA ARG A 109 4.14 5.20 -0.17
C ARG A 109 3.20 5.09 1.02
N PHE A 110 3.73 4.82 2.22
CA PHE A 110 2.91 4.65 3.41
C PHE A 110 2.22 5.94 3.85
N TYR A 111 2.82 7.10 3.59
CA TYR A 111 2.19 8.39 3.86
C TYR A 111 0.95 8.66 3.01
N THR A 112 0.76 7.90 1.93
CA THR A 112 -0.43 8.03 1.07
C THR A 112 -1.57 7.09 1.44
N ILE A 113 -1.26 5.98 2.13
CA ILE A 113 -2.22 4.91 2.42
C ILE A 113 -2.52 4.72 3.90
N LEU A 114 -1.67 5.20 4.81
CA LEU A 114 -1.83 5.03 6.24
C LEU A 114 -2.27 6.33 6.94
N TYR A 115 -2.94 6.19 8.07
CA TYR A 115 -3.16 7.30 8.98
C TYR A 115 -1.86 7.67 9.70
N PRO A 116 -1.61 8.96 10.00
CA PRO A 116 -0.40 9.42 10.70
C PRO A 116 -0.08 8.63 11.97
N THR A 117 -1.11 8.27 12.74
CA THR A 117 -0.99 7.51 13.99
C THR A 117 -0.52 6.06 13.81
N THR A 118 -0.54 5.54 12.60
CA THR A 118 -0.12 4.16 12.29
C THR A 118 1.22 4.10 11.56
N ILE A 119 1.80 5.25 11.21
CA ILE A 119 3.11 5.34 10.55
C ILE A 119 4.21 5.35 11.62
N PRO A 120 5.08 4.34 11.67
CA PRO A 120 6.27 4.38 12.52
C PRO A 120 7.16 5.57 12.16
N ASN A 121 7.71 6.25 13.17
CA ASN A 121 8.58 7.42 12.98
C ASN A 121 7.97 8.50 12.09
N TYR A 122 6.66 8.75 12.25
CA TYR A 122 5.95 9.75 11.49
C TYR A 122 6.63 11.13 11.55
N CYS A 123 6.78 11.76 10.39
CA CYS A 123 7.34 13.11 10.25
C CYS A 123 6.42 14.00 9.42
N TYR A 124 5.90 15.05 10.02
CA TYR A 124 4.95 15.95 9.36
C TYR A 124 5.54 16.67 8.13
N SER A 125 6.79 17.13 8.21
CA SER A 125 7.44 17.78 7.06
C SER A 125 7.62 16.83 5.88
N HIS A 126 7.90 15.56 6.16
CA HIS A 126 7.98 14.52 5.14
C HIS A 126 6.60 14.22 4.54
N GLU A 127 5.55 14.15 5.36
CA GLU A 127 4.18 14.00 4.87
C GLU A 127 3.80 15.10 3.88
N LEU A 128 4.13 16.35 4.18
CA LEU A 128 3.82 17.48 3.28
C LEU A 128 4.50 17.33 1.92
N GLN A 129 5.74 16.87 1.89
CA GLN A 129 6.47 16.60 0.65
C GLN A 129 5.83 15.48 -0.16
N VAL A 130 5.48 14.36 0.50
CA VAL A 130 4.83 13.22 -0.16
C VAL A 130 3.47 13.60 -0.70
N ARG A 131 2.64 14.28 0.10
CA ARG A 131 1.30 14.75 -0.33
C ARG A 131 1.40 15.74 -1.48
N SER A 132 2.40 16.61 -1.49
CA SER A 132 2.63 17.52 -2.62
C SER A 132 2.88 16.75 -3.91
N ARG A 133 3.72 15.73 -3.88
CA ARG A 133 3.98 14.86 -5.03
C ARG A 133 2.75 14.05 -5.44
N TRP A 134 2.04 13.46 -4.48
CA TRP A 134 0.80 12.74 -4.74
C TRP A 134 -0.27 13.62 -5.39
N ASN A 135 -0.42 14.85 -4.91
CA ASN A 135 -1.43 15.78 -5.42
C ASN A 135 -1.01 16.46 -6.74
N ASN A 136 0.29 16.55 -6.99
CA ASN A 136 0.86 17.15 -8.20
C ASN A 136 1.86 16.19 -8.87
N PRO A 137 1.38 15.10 -9.49
CA PRO A 137 2.26 14.07 -10.06
C PRO A 137 3.20 14.60 -11.14
N LEU A 138 2.91 15.76 -11.74
CA LEU A 138 3.82 16.44 -12.66
C LEU A 138 5.17 16.81 -12.02
N LEU A 139 5.21 17.02 -10.68
CA LEU A 139 6.44 17.31 -9.94
C LEU A 139 7.36 16.09 -9.79
N THR A 140 6.83 14.90 -10.01
CA THR A 140 7.57 13.63 -9.84
C THR A 140 7.81 12.91 -11.16
N TYR A 141 7.29 13.45 -12.25
CA TYR A 141 7.53 12.90 -13.59
C TYR A 141 8.98 13.17 -13.99
N PRO A 142 9.72 12.12 -14.42
CA PRO A 142 11.13 12.25 -14.83
C PRO A 142 11.32 13.11 -16.07
#